data_588cc57ac6f8b93712324ab3c4438ff1
#
_entry.id   588cc57ac6f8b93712324ab3c4438ff1
#
_cell.length_a   1.000
_cell.length_b   1.000
_cell.length_c   1.000
_cell.angle_alpha   90.00
_cell.angle_beta   90.00
_cell.angle_gamma   90.00
#
_symmetry.space_group_name_H-M   'P 1'
#
loop_
_entity.id
_entity.type
_entity.pdbx_description
1 polymer ?
#
loop_
_entity_poly.entity_id
_entity_poly.type
_entity_poly.pdbx_seq_one_letter_code
_entity_poly.pdbx_strand_id
1 'polypeptide(L)'
;MGLNDDQIQYKLPSHRIKILGSVIFGLLLFLSYTISMIEKEITFLDFLLIPTIVFLGLWFIRFLKRYSKIGFLINQAGLFNLDGSIICEMADIERIDISPYTFKSANGFIVILKTKSSFNLTPGLYWRLGKRISIGGLVSKSESKFLSQTLLGFFDEKEKKTG
;
A
#
# COMPACT_ATOMS: atom_id res chain seq x y z
N MET A 1 23.23 4.01 14.85
CA MET A 1 23.03 4.62 13.53
C MET A 1 22.05 5.75 13.75
N GLY A 2 22.53 7.00 13.82
CA GLY A 2 21.74 8.16 14.23
C GLY A 2 20.65 8.44 13.20
N LEU A 3 19.42 8.55 13.66
CA LEU A 3 18.32 9.10 12.88
C LEU A 3 18.67 10.59 12.68
N ASN A 4 19.01 10.98 11.46
CA ASN A 4 19.09 12.39 11.09
C ASN A 4 17.69 12.98 11.24
N ASP A 5 17.58 14.18 11.86
CA ASP A 5 16.33 14.93 12.12
C ASP A 5 15.47 15.18 10.86
N ASP A 6 16.00 14.92 9.67
CA ASP A 6 15.35 15.15 8.38
C ASP A 6 14.69 13.91 7.76
N GLN A 7 14.55 12.80 8.51
CA GLN A 7 13.94 11.57 7.98
C GLN A 7 12.61 11.27 8.66
N ILE A 8 11.54 11.20 7.87
CA ILE A 8 10.22 10.78 8.37
C ILE A 8 9.97 9.33 7.95
N GLN A 9 9.84 8.47 8.96
CA GLN A 9 9.50 7.08 8.79
C GLN A 9 8.00 6.88 8.98
N TYR A 10 7.31 6.38 7.97
CA TYR A 10 5.93 5.93 8.07
C TYR A 10 5.86 4.41 8.00
N LYS A 11 5.23 3.81 9.01
CA LYS A 11 4.95 2.38 9.07
C LYS A 11 3.45 2.16 9.09
N LEU A 12 2.95 1.35 8.15
CA LEU A 12 1.54 1.02 8.12
C LEU A 12 1.13 0.23 9.38
N PRO A 13 0.09 0.67 10.12
CA PRO A 13 -0.36 -0.05 11.31
C PRO A 13 -0.81 -1.47 10.98
N SER A 14 -0.17 -2.47 11.60
CA SER A 14 -0.41 -3.89 11.30
C SER A 14 -1.86 -4.32 11.54
N HIS A 15 -2.59 -3.65 12.44
CA HIS A 15 -3.99 -3.96 12.72
C HIS A 15 -4.90 -3.71 11.52
N ARG A 16 -4.64 -2.68 10.71
CA ARG A 16 -5.46 -2.37 9.50
C ARG A 16 -5.36 -3.49 8.47
N ILE A 17 -4.15 -4.03 8.27
CA ILE A 17 -3.93 -5.16 7.37
C ILE A 17 -4.62 -6.41 7.90
N LYS A 18 -4.54 -6.65 9.23
CA LYS A 18 -5.21 -7.79 9.88
C LYS A 18 -6.72 -7.71 9.77
N ILE A 19 -7.31 -6.52 10.00
CA ILE A 19 -8.76 -6.31 9.87
C ILE A 19 -9.22 -6.58 8.43
N LEU A 20 -8.56 -5.96 7.44
CA LEU A 20 -8.90 -6.19 6.04
C LEU A 20 -8.83 -7.68 5.69
N GLY A 21 -7.78 -8.33 6.16
CA GLY A 21 -7.60 -9.73 5.97
C GLY A 21 -8.66 -10.61 6.60
N SER A 22 -9.01 -10.32 7.84
CA SER A 22 -10.07 -11.06 8.54
C SER A 22 -11.42 -10.90 7.84
N VAL A 23 -11.73 -9.71 7.32
CA VAL A 23 -12.96 -9.46 6.56
C VAL A 23 -12.99 -10.29 5.26
N ILE A 24 -11.90 -10.28 4.48
CA ILE A 24 -11.81 -11.07 3.24
C ILE A 24 -11.93 -12.57 3.55
N PHE A 25 -11.24 -13.05 4.58
CA PHE A 25 -11.30 -14.46 4.97
C PHE A 25 -12.69 -14.86 5.48
N GLY A 26 -13.35 -14.03 6.29
CA GLY A 26 -14.72 -14.24 6.73
C GLY A 26 -15.72 -14.29 5.56
N LEU A 27 -15.53 -13.45 4.55
CA LEU A 27 -16.38 -13.41 3.37
C LEU A 27 -16.19 -14.68 2.51
N LEU A 28 -14.96 -15.18 2.40
CA LEU A 28 -14.70 -16.46 1.71
C LEU A 28 -15.32 -17.65 2.44
N LEU A 29 -15.23 -17.69 3.78
CA LEU A 29 -15.88 -18.73 4.58
C LEU A 29 -17.41 -18.68 4.45
N PHE A 30 -17.99 -17.47 4.50
CA PHE A 30 -19.43 -17.29 4.31
C PHE A 30 -19.88 -17.73 2.92
N LEU A 31 -19.12 -17.39 1.88
CA LEU A 31 -19.43 -17.83 0.50
C LEU A 31 -19.36 -19.36 0.37
N SER A 32 -18.35 -20.00 0.97
CA SER A 32 -18.23 -21.46 0.98
C SER A 32 -19.38 -22.13 1.71
N TYR A 33 -19.79 -21.58 2.85
CA TYR A 33 -20.94 -22.08 3.61
C TYR A 33 -22.24 -21.97 2.80
N THR A 34 -22.48 -20.84 2.11
CA THR A 34 -23.67 -20.65 1.28
C THR A 34 -23.71 -21.62 0.10
N ILE A 35 -22.58 -21.92 -0.53
CA ILE A 35 -22.49 -22.89 -1.62
C ILE A 35 -22.85 -24.30 -1.09
N SER A 36 -22.27 -24.72 0.03
CA SER A 36 -22.56 -26.04 0.65
C SER A 36 -24.02 -26.18 1.11
N MET A 37 -24.70 -25.07 1.43
CA MET A 37 -26.13 -25.13 1.80
C MET A 37 -27.09 -25.25 0.60
N ILE A 38 -26.65 -24.84 -0.59
CA ILE A 38 -27.46 -24.93 -1.81
C ILE A 38 -27.44 -26.38 -2.36
N GLU A 39 -26.33 -27.09 -2.21
CA GLU A 39 -26.17 -28.48 -2.60
C GLU A 39 -26.60 -29.40 -1.45
N LYS A 40 -27.73 -30.11 -1.60
CA LYS A 40 -28.26 -31.05 -0.59
C LYS A 40 -27.46 -32.34 -0.42
N GLU A 41 -26.54 -32.64 -1.31
CA GLU A 41 -25.70 -33.82 -1.27
C GLU A 41 -24.21 -33.43 -1.23
N ILE A 42 -23.46 -34.07 -0.32
CA ILE A 42 -22.01 -33.89 -0.23
C ILE A 42 -21.38 -34.41 -1.56
N THR A 43 -20.92 -33.47 -2.35
CA THR A 43 -20.34 -33.76 -3.66
C THR A 43 -18.81 -33.89 -3.52
N PHE A 44 -18.16 -34.55 -4.50
CA PHE A 44 -16.69 -34.58 -4.59
C PHE A 44 -16.07 -33.17 -4.55
N LEU A 45 -16.80 -32.16 -5.01
CA LEU A 45 -16.43 -30.75 -4.93
C LEU A 45 -16.26 -30.25 -3.48
N ASP A 46 -17.11 -30.67 -2.54
CA ASP A 46 -17.02 -30.27 -1.12
C ASP A 46 -15.75 -30.82 -0.49
N PHE A 47 -15.34 -32.04 -0.89
CA PHE A 47 -14.09 -32.66 -0.41
C PHE A 47 -12.85 -31.89 -0.89
N LEU A 48 -12.91 -31.24 -2.06
CA LEU A 48 -11.84 -30.41 -2.61
C LEU A 48 -11.84 -28.98 -2.01
N LEU A 49 -13.00 -28.49 -1.61
CA LEU A 49 -13.23 -27.13 -1.13
C LEU A 49 -12.59 -26.90 0.23
N ILE A 50 -12.70 -27.86 1.15
CA ILE A 50 -12.13 -27.78 2.50
C ILE A 50 -10.60 -27.61 2.48
N PRO A 51 -9.80 -28.49 1.83
CA PRO A 51 -8.35 -28.29 1.77
C PRO A 51 -7.94 -27.01 1.03
N THR A 52 -8.72 -26.58 0.04
CA THR A 52 -8.48 -25.33 -0.67
C THR A 52 -8.64 -24.11 0.26
N ILE A 53 -9.68 -24.08 1.09
CA ILE A 53 -9.90 -23.00 2.06
C ILE A 53 -8.81 -22.99 3.11
N VAL A 54 -8.39 -24.15 3.63
CA VAL A 54 -7.30 -24.27 4.60
C VAL A 54 -6.00 -23.78 3.98
N PHE A 55 -5.68 -24.18 2.75
CA PHE A 55 -4.49 -23.73 2.03
C PHE A 55 -4.49 -22.21 1.82
N LEU A 56 -5.61 -21.65 1.34
CA LEU A 56 -5.79 -20.21 1.16
C LEU A 56 -5.67 -19.46 2.50
N GLY A 57 -6.22 -20.00 3.58
CA GLY A 57 -6.10 -19.42 4.92
C GLY A 57 -4.66 -19.37 5.41
N LEU A 58 -3.92 -20.46 5.28
CA LEU A 58 -2.50 -20.53 5.66
C LEU A 58 -1.63 -19.61 4.78
N TRP A 59 -1.87 -19.61 3.47
CA TRP A 59 -1.20 -18.70 2.54
C TRP A 59 -1.48 -17.24 2.90
N PHE A 60 -2.72 -16.92 3.24
CA PHE A 60 -3.16 -15.60 3.63
C PHE A 60 -2.52 -15.13 4.95
N ILE A 61 -2.39 -16.01 5.96
CA ILE A 61 -1.67 -15.72 7.21
C ILE A 61 -0.20 -15.38 6.92
N ARG A 62 0.45 -16.13 6.01
CA ARG A 62 1.84 -15.80 5.59
C ARG A 62 1.89 -14.46 4.87
N PHE A 63 0.94 -14.19 3.99
CA PHE A 63 0.80 -12.91 3.32
C PHE A 63 0.67 -11.76 4.32
N LEU A 64 -0.23 -11.84 5.30
CA LEU A 64 -0.40 -10.83 6.35
C LEU A 64 0.89 -10.60 7.16
N LYS A 65 1.61 -11.65 7.52
CA LYS A 65 2.90 -11.54 8.23
C LYS A 65 3.94 -10.80 7.38
N ARG A 66 4.01 -11.09 6.09
CA ARG A 66 4.93 -10.42 5.16
C ARG A 66 4.62 -8.93 5.01
N TYR A 67 3.33 -8.59 4.93
CA TYR A 67 2.87 -7.22 4.73
C TYR A 67 2.74 -6.40 6.04
N SER A 68 2.85 -7.01 7.22
CA SER A 68 2.77 -6.29 8.50
C SER A 68 3.97 -5.34 8.77
N LYS A 69 5.02 -5.42 7.97
CA LYS A 69 6.23 -4.58 8.08
C LYS A 69 6.36 -3.57 6.94
N ILE A 70 5.28 -3.28 6.22
CA ILE A 70 5.30 -2.36 5.09
C ILE A 70 5.21 -0.93 5.59
N GLY A 71 5.99 -0.08 4.94
CA GLY A 71 6.02 1.35 5.18
C GLY A 71 7.01 2.01 4.23
N PHE A 72 7.20 3.29 4.39
CA PHE A 72 8.17 4.05 3.62
C PHE A 72 8.88 5.10 4.46
N LEU A 73 10.02 5.53 3.95
CA LEU A 73 10.83 6.62 4.46
C LEU A 73 10.73 7.79 3.49
N ILE A 74 10.52 8.98 4.02
CA ILE A 74 10.56 10.23 3.27
C ILE A 74 11.75 11.03 3.80
N ASN A 75 12.62 11.48 2.91
CA ASN A 75 13.71 12.39 3.22
C ASN A 75 13.97 13.34 2.04
N GLN A 76 14.95 14.21 2.16
CA GLN A 76 15.35 15.16 1.10
C GLN A 76 15.82 14.47 -0.19
N ALA A 77 16.31 13.22 -0.13
CA ALA A 77 16.73 12.47 -1.30
C ALA A 77 15.54 11.86 -2.08
N GLY A 78 14.39 11.59 -1.40
CA GLY A 78 13.21 11.02 -2.04
C GLY A 78 12.35 10.16 -1.14
N LEU A 79 11.65 9.24 -1.77
CA LEU A 79 10.76 8.26 -1.16
C LEU A 79 11.36 6.87 -1.29
N PHE A 80 11.49 6.16 -0.17
CA PHE A 80 12.11 4.83 -0.07
C PHE A 80 11.18 3.87 0.66
N ASN A 81 11.27 2.60 0.33
CA ASN A 81 10.68 1.55 1.16
C ASN A 81 11.45 1.39 2.47
N LEU A 82 10.85 0.75 3.49
CA LEU A 82 11.54 0.46 4.75
C LEU A 82 12.73 -0.51 4.61
N ASP A 83 12.80 -1.25 3.51
CA ASP A 83 13.93 -2.12 3.16
C ASP A 83 15.10 -1.36 2.49
N GLY A 84 14.96 -0.04 2.31
CA GLY A 84 15.94 0.82 1.66
C GLY A 84 15.83 0.89 0.13
N SER A 85 14.92 0.14 -0.48
CA SER A 85 14.71 0.24 -1.93
C SER A 85 14.05 1.56 -2.32
N ILE A 86 14.50 2.15 -3.43
CA ILE A 86 14.05 3.46 -3.91
C ILE A 86 12.67 3.32 -4.57
N ILE A 87 11.70 4.09 -4.10
CA ILE A 87 10.39 4.24 -4.76
C ILE A 87 10.49 5.35 -5.82
N CYS A 88 11.00 6.51 -5.45
CA CYS A 88 11.35 7.60 -6.36
C CYS A 88 12.35 8.55 -5.71
N GLU A 89 13.23 9.12 -6.53
CA GLU A 89 14.12 10.19 -6.08
C GLU A 89 13.39 11.54 -6.13
N MET A 90 13.77 12.46 -5.25
CA MET A 90 13.21 13.82 -5.24
C MET A 90 13.51 14.55 -6.56
N ALA A 91 14.61 14.21 -7.23
CA ALA A 91 14.99 14.78 -8.53
C ALA A 91 14.03 14.40 -9.66
N ASP A 92 13.44 13.21 -9.58
CA ASP A 92 12.54 12.66 -10.58
C ASP A 92 11.09 13.14 -10.40
N ILE A 93 10.78 13.80 -9.29
CA ILE A 93 9.44 14.34 -9.05
C ILE A 93 9.24 15.58 -9.94
N GLU A 94 8.16 15.56 -10.72
CA GLU A 94 7.68 16.71 -11.50
C GLU A 94 6.73 17.57 -10.68
N ARG A 95 5.76 16.92 -10.02
CA ARG A 95 4.79 17.58 -9.13
C ARG A 95 4.09 16.59 -8.21
N ILE A 96 3.49 17.11 -7.14
CA ILE A 96 2.69 16.33 -6.19
C ILE A 96 1.23 16.80 -6.30
N ASP A 97 0.31 15.87 -6.57
CA ASP A 97 -1.11 16.16 -6.77
C ASP A 97 -1.92 15.60 -5.59
N ILE A 98 -2.49 16.48 -4.79
CA ILE A 98 -3.38 16.17 -3.65
C ILE A 98 -4.85 16.38 -3.98
N SER A 99 -5.19 16.74 -5.23
CA SER A 99 -6.56 17.01 -5.66
C SER A 99 -7.49 15.81 -5.37
N PRO A 100 -8.71 16.03 -4.86
CA PRO A 100 -9.66 14.96 -4.60
C PRO A 100 -10.21 14.31 -5.88
N TYR A 101 -10.11 14.98 -7.00
CA TYR A 101 -10.70 14.55 -8.30
C TYR A 101 -9.76 13.68 -9.14
N THR A 102 -8.53 13.47 -8.71
CA THR A 102 -7.57 12.65 -9.46
C THR A 102 -7.76 11.17 -9.15
N PHE A 103 -7.64 10.29 -10.16
CA PHE A 103 -7.66 8.83 -9.96
C PHE A 103 -6.48 8.39 -9.11
N LYS A 104 -6.72 8.14 -7.84
CA LYS A 104 -5.73 7.80 -6.82
C LYS A 104 -6.25 6.74 -5.85
N SER A 105 -5.35 6.17 -5.05
CA SER A 105 -5.71 5.30 -3.94
C SER A 105 -6.62 6.03 -2.93
N ALA A 106 -7.51 5.28 -2.28
CA ALA A 106 -8.39 5.83 -1.25
C ALA A 106 -7.58 6.64 -0.21
N ASN A 107 -8.07 7.84 0.11
CA ASN A 107 -7.43 8.78 1.04
C ASN A 107 -5.99 9.18 0.68
N GLY A 108 -5.55 8.94 -0.56
CA GLY A 108 -4.15 9.11 -0.96
C GLY A 108 -3.85 10.43 -1.68
N PHE A 109 -2.63 10.52 -2.18
CA PHE A 109 -2.14 11.57 -3.08
C PHE A 109 -1.31 10.92 -4.20
N ILE A 110 -1.02 11.70 -5.25
CA ILE A 110 -0.24 11.24 -6.39
C ILE A 110 1.06 12.02 -6.48
N VAL A 111 2.15 11.30 -6.70
CA VAL A 111 3.43 11.86 -7.12
C VAL A 111 3.57 11.64 -8.62
N ILE A 112 3.77 12.69 -9.37
CA ILE A 112 3.98 12.66 -10.82
C ILE A 112 5.47 12.74 -11.08
N LEU A 113 5.98 11.81 -11.88
CA LEU A 113 7.39 11.70 -12.23
C LEU A 113 7.68 12.33 -13.58
N LYS A 114 8.87 12.88 -13.75
CA LYS A 114 9.40 13.39 -15.03
C LYS A 114 9.54 12.26 -16.07
N THR A 115 9.99 11.08 -15.62
CA THR A 115 10.23 9.92 -16.46
C THR A 115 9.26 8.79 -16.18
N LYS A 116 9.03 7.91 -17.18
CA LYS A 116 8.22 6.70 -17.00
C LYS A 116 8.99 5.69 -16.18
N SER A 117 8.30 5.04 -15.26
CA SER A 117 8.84 3.99 -14.39
C SER A 117 8.10 2.67 -14.58
N SER A 118 8.74 1.56 -14.26
CA SER A 118 8.14 0.23 -14.28
C SER A 118 6.95 0.12 -13.33
N PHE A 119 6.02 -0.79 -13.65
CA PHE A 119 4.92 -1.10 -12.75
C PHE A 119 5.43 -1.70 -11.43
N ASN A 120 4.95 -1.17 -10.33
CA ASN A 120 5.18 -1.71 -9.00
C ASN A 120 3.92 -1.52 -8.16
N LEU A 121 3.57 -2.54 -7.37
CA LEU A 121 2.40 -2.53 -6.50
C LEU A 121 2.76 -3.04 -5.12
N THR A 122 2.57 -2.20 -4.11
CA THR A 122 2.60 -2.59 -2.71
C THR A 122 1.18 -2.45 -2.15
N PRO A 123 0.43 -3.57 -2.02
CA PRO A 123 -0.96 -3.54 -1.61
C PRO A 123 -1.19 -2.76 -0.32
N GLY A 124 -2.14 -1.83 -0.33
CA GLY A 124 -2.50 -1.01 0.83
C GLY A 124 -1.59 0.18 1.10
N LEU A 125 -0.50 0.36 0.37
CA LEU A 125 0.43 1.47 0.57
C LEU A 125 0.60 2.34 -0.67
N TYR A 126 1.04 1.78 -1.79
CA TYR A 126 1.20 2.53 -3.04
C TYR A 126 1.12 1.63 -4.27
N TRP A 127 0.83 2.24 -5.40
CA TRP A 127 1.05 1.67 -6.73
C TRP A 127 1.77 2.67 -7.63
N ARG A 128 2.57 2.14 -8.55
CA ARG A 128 3.32 2.90 -9.53
C ARG A 128 2.99 2.40 -10.94
N LEU A 129 2.56 3.31 -11.80
CA LEU A 129 2.21 3.02 -13.18
C LEU A 129 2.64 4.18 -14.09
N GLY A 130 3.58 3.92 -14.98
CA GLY A 130 4.12 4.94 -15.89
C GLY A 130 4.75 6.10 -15.11
N LYS A 131 4.23 7.32 -15.29
CA LYS A 131 4.72 8.52 -14.58
C LYS A 131 4.02 8.78 -13.24
N ARG A 132 3.14 7.91 -12.78
CA ARG A 132 2.31 8.16 -11.59
C ARG A 132 2.62 7.17 -10.48
N ILE A 133 2.81 7.70 -9.28
CA ILE A 133 2.86 6.93 -8.03
C ILE A 133 1.69 7.40 -7.18
N SER A 134 0.74 6.52 -6.92
CA SER A 134 -0.35 6.81 -6.01
C SER A 134 -0.03 6.22 -4.64
N ILE A 135 0.03 7.05 -3.63
CA ILE A 135 0.28 6.69 -2.24
C ILE A 135 -1.05 6.78 -1.48
N GLY A 136 -1.42 5.72 -0.78
CA GLY A 136 -2.70 5.65 -0.06
C GLY A 136 -3.20 4.22 0.08
N GLY A 137 -4.53 4.04 0.18
CA GLY A 137 -5.18 2.74 0.39
C GLY A 137 -5.51 2.52 1.86
N LEU A 138 -4.65 1.87 2.63
CA LEU A 138 -4.83 1.66 4.08
C LEU A 138 -4.26 2.82 4.93
N VAL A 139 -3.71 3.84 4.30
CA VAL A 139 -3.28 5.09 4.95
C VAL A 139 -4.52 5.91 5.33
N SER A 140 -4.57 6.46 6.54
CA SER A 140 -5.69 7.33 6.93
C SER A 140 -5.59 8.69 6.24
N LYS A 141 -6.73 9.41 6.18
CA LYS A 141 -6.78 10.75 5.56
C LYS A 141 -5.84 11.74 6.24
N SER A 142 -5.72 11.70 7.57
CA SER A 142 -4.82 12.55 8.35
C SER A 142 -3.35 12.22 8.08
N GLU A 143 -3.00 10.93 8.08
CA GLU A 143 -1.65 10.47 7.76
C GLU A 143 -1.25 10.86 6.33
N SER A 144 -2.15 10.62 5.36
CA SER A 144 -1.91 10.99 3.97
C SER A 144 -1.70 12.50 3.78
N LYS A 145 -2.51 13.32 4.49
CA LYS A 145 -2.33 14.77 4.49
C LYS A 145 -0.96 15.16 5.06
N PHE A 146 -0.58 14.59 6.20
CA PHE A 146 0.72 14.83 6.81
C PHE A 146 1.87 14.44 5.86
N LEU A 147 1.82 13.24 5.29
CA LEU A 147 2.84 12.74 4.37
C LEU A 147 2.96 13.58 3.10
N SER A 148 1.83 13.99 2.53
CA SER A 148 1.83 14.84 1.33
C SER A 148 2.39 16.22 1.62
N GLN A 149 2.07 16.83 2.77
CA GLN A 149 2.62 18.13 3.18
C GLN A 149 4.12 18.06 3.46
N THR A 150 4.58 17.00 4.10
CA THR A 150 6.01 16.75 4.33
C THR A 150 6.78 16.61 3.01
N LEU A 151 6.25 15.81 2.09
CA LEU A 151 6.89 15.61 0.79
C LEU A 151 6.91 16.91 -0.03
N LEU A 152 5.84 17.70 0.01
CA LEU A 152 5.78 19.04 -0.60
C LEU A 152 6.84 19.97 0.01
N GLY A 153 7.00 19.98 1.32
CA GLY A 153 8.02 20.79 2.00
C GLY A 153 9.43 20.49 1.49
N PHE A 154 9.80 19.22 1.40
CA PHE A 154 11.09 18.82 0.85
C PHE A 154 11.25 19.13 -0.64
N PHE A 155 10.15 19.02 -1.40
CA PHE A 155 10.15 19.35 -2.82
C PHE A 155 10.38 20.87 -3.04
N ASP A 156 9.67 21.71 -2.32
CA ASP A 156 9.79 23.19 -2.39
C ASP A 156 11.18 23.67 -1.95
N GLU A 157 11.75 23.07 -0.89
CA GLU A 157 13.11 23.39 -0.43
C GLU A 157 14.16 23.06 -1.50
N LYS A 158 13.95 21.96 -2.23
CA LYS A 158 14.85 21.57 -3.31
C LYS A 158 14.77 22.53 -4.49
N GLU A 159 13.56 22.92 -4.93
CA GLU A 159 13.41 23.89 -6.00
C GLU A 159 14.08 25.22 -5.68
N LYS A 160 13.94 25.72 -4.44
CA LYS A 160 14.61 26.96 -3.97
C LYS A 160 16.15 26.88 -3.95
N LYS A 161 16.72 25.67 -3.81
CA LYS A 161 18.20 25.49 -3.85
C LYS A 161 18.75 25.33 -5.26
N THR A 162 17.90 25.05 -6.24
CA THR A 162 18.30 24.75 -7.62
C THR A 162 18.02 25.89 -8.61
N GLY A 163 17.19 26.86 -8.25
CA GLY A 163 16.90 28.11 -8.99
C GLY A 163 17.70 29.28 -8.44
#